data_e80b466d67604faeba539c74f2127697
#
_entry.id   e80b466d67604faeba539c74f2127697
#
_cell.length_a   1.000
_cell.length_b   1.000
_cell.length_c   1.000
_cell.angle_alpha   90.00
_cell.angle_beta   90.00
_cell.angle_gamma   90.00
#
_symmetry.space_group_name_H-M   'P 1'
#
loop_
_entity.id
_entity.type
_entity.pdbx_description
1 polymer ?
#
loop_
_entity_poly.entity_id
_entity_poly.type
_entity_poly.pdbx_seq_one_letter_code
_entity_poly.pdbx_strand_id
1 'polypeptide(L)'
;MIAGGTGAFLGARGQMEMAANPPGVASQRGASITEDPANRRIYGGGTQRWVAHLIPMSAPQIITTGTGPAVSHSSDFSPVTSSKPAAAGEVLSLFVTGLGPTVPAVDPGQPFPSSPAAIVNSPIEVKVNGNSAEVLGAVGFPGSLDGYQVNFRMPPGTAKGVATIQVSAAWIAGTAVGIAVQ
;
A
#
# COMPACT_ATOMS: atom_id res chain seq x y z
N MET A 1 4.67 16.55 0.02
CA MET A 1 4.93 15.17 -0.45
C MET A 1 3.70 14.34 -0.18
N ILE A 2 3.30 13.47 -1.10
CA ILE A 2 2.22 12.51 -0.93
C ILE A 2 2.88 11.14 -0.72
N ALA A 3 2.53 10.45 0.35
CA ALA A 3 3.18 9.20 0.76
C ALA A 3 2.19 8.03 0.88
N GLY A 4 0.98 8.18 0.38
CA GLY A 4 -0.05 7.16 0.38
C GLY A 4 -1.36 7.66 -0.19
N GLY A 5 -2.33 6.79 -0.31
CA GLY A 5 -3.69 7.07 -0.76
C GLY A 5 -4.58 5.88 -0.48
N THR A 6 -5.85 5.97 -0.82
CA THR A 6 -6.84 4.90 -0.66
C THR A 6 -7.62 4.70 -1.95
N GLY A 7 -8.38 3.62 -2.07
CA GLY A 7 -9.12 3.29 -3.28
C GLY A 7 -8.20 3.17 -4.50
N ALA A 8 -8.53 3.82 -5.60
CA ALA A 8 -7.72 3.81 -6.83
C ALA A 8 -6.31 4.42 -6.68
N PHE A 9 -6.07 5.15 -5.58
CA PHE A 9 -4.78 5.80 -5.27
C PHE A 9 -4.04 5.10 -4.14
N LEU A 10 -4.43 3.90 -3.78
CA LEU A 10 -3.81 3.17 -2.70
C LEU A 10 -2.32 2.93 -3.00
N GLY A 11 -1.46 3.30 -2.04
CA GLY A 11 -0.01 3.26 -2.19
C GLY A 11 0.57 4.35 -3.10
N ALA A 12 -0.24 5.31 -3.57
CA ALA A 12 0.24 6.39 -4.42
C ALA A 12 1.33 7.21 -3.73
N ARG A 13 2.32 7.62 -4.51
CA ARG A 13 3.37 8.55 -4.10
C ARG A 13 3.40 9.73 -5.04
N GLY A 14 3.88 10.87 -4.55
CA GLY A 14 3.94 12.03 -5.42
C GLY A 14 4.26 13.31 -4.69
N GLN A 15 4.01 14.39 -5.41
CA GLN A 15 4.18 15.75 -4.93
C GLN A 15 2.90 16.52 -5.09
N MET A 16 2.66 17.48 -4.21
CA MET A 16 1.57 18.41 -4.31
C MET A 16 2.14 19.82 -4.23
N GLU A 17 1.71 20.67 -5.12
CA GLU A 17 2.11 22.06 -5.19
C GLU A 17 0.90 22.99 -5.27
N MET A 18 1.08 24.22 -4.83
CA MET A 18 0.09 25.26 -5.02
C MET A 18 0.38 25.98 -6.34
N ALA A 19 -0.56 25.92 -7.27
CA ALA A 19 -0.44 26.54 -8.58
C ALA A 19 -1.21 27.86 -8.64
N ALA A 20 -0.83 28.72 -9.56
CA ALA A 20 -1.58 29.95 -9.85
C ALA A 20 -3.01 29.62 -10.31
N ASN A 21 -3.97 30.41 -9.86
CA ASN A 21 -5.33 30.30 -10.34
C ASN A 21 -5.43 30.70 -11.82
N PRO A 22 -6.38 30.16 -12.57
CA PRO A 22 -6.70 30.62 -13.91
C PRO A 22 -7.03 32.12 -13.94
N PRO A 23 -6.83 32.79 -15.07
CA PRO A 23 -7.27 34.20 -15.23
C PRO A 23 -8.74 34.40 -14.86
N GLY A 24 -9.04 35.46 -14.13
CA GLY A 24 -10.39 35.78 -13.67
C GLY A 24 -10.83 35.07 -12.38
N VAL A 25 -10.07 34.11 -11.86
CA VAL A 25 -10.34 33.47 -10.57
C VAL A 25 -9.52 34.13 -9.47
N ALA A 26 -10.20 34.74 -8.49
CA ALA A 26 -9.55 35.39 -7.37
C ALA A 26 -8.81 34.36 -6.49
N SER A 27 -7.53 34.62 -6.23
CA SER A 27 -6.74 33.82 -5.28
C SER A 27 -7.15 34.10 -3.85
N GLN A 28 -7.12 33.08 -3.02
CA GLN A 28 -7.28 33.26 -1.57
C GLN A 28 -6.12 34.12 -1.04
N ARG A 29 -6.46 35.18 -0.33
CA ARG A 29 -5.49 36.08 0.31
C ARG A 29 -5.69 36.06 1.81
N GLY A 30 -4.60 35.91 2.55
CA GLY A 30 -4.55 36.35 3.93
C GLY A 30 -4.40 37.89 3.95
N ALA A 31 -5.16 38.58 4.80
CA ALA A 31 -4.96 39.99 5.03
C ALA A 31 -3.63 40.22 5.80
N SER A 32 -2.83 41.21 5.41
CA SER A 32 -1.69 41.65 6.20
C SER A 32 -2.17 42.12 7.57
N ILE A 33 -1.38 41.87 8.61
CA ILE A 33 -1.66 42.38 9.97
C ILE A 33 -1.68 43.93 10.03
N THR A 34 -1.00 44.55 9.04
CA THR A 34 -0.93 46.02 8.91
C THR A 34 -2.06 46.61 8.07
N GLU A 35 -2.92 45.80 7.48
CA GLU A 35 -4.06 46.26 6.70
C GLU A 35 -5.18 46.79 7.63
N ASP A 36 -5.82 47.85 7.21
CA ASP A 36 -6.98 48.42 7.94
C ASP A 36 -8.00 47.31 8.24
N PRO A 37 -8.44 47.17 9.51
CA PRO A 37 -9.43 46.18 9.90
C PRO A 37 -10.71 46.17 9.07
N ALA A 38 -11.14 47.32 8.55
CA ALA A 38 -12.31 47.44 7.67
C ALA A 38 -12.12 46.74 6.32
N ASN A 39 -10.88 46.58 5.87
CA ASN A 39 -10.51 45.93 4.60
C ASN A 39 -10.03 44.49 4.78
N ARG A 40 -9.88 44.03 6.02
CA ARG A 40 -9.47 42.64 6.27
C ARG A 40 -10.58 41.68 5.92
N ARG A 41 -10.26 40.71 5.10
CA ARG A 41 -11.12 39.56 4.88
C ARG A 41 -10.97 38.58 6.04
N ILE A 42 -11.95 38.58 6.94
CA ILE A 42 -11.92 37.80 8.20
C ILE A 42 -11.82 36.30 7.91
N TYR A 43 -12.37 35.84 6.79
CA TYR A 43 -12.37 34.39 6.43
C TYR A 43 -11.60 34.07 5.16
N GLY A 44 -10.72 34.96 4.69
CA GLY A 44 -10.03 34.80 3.41
C GLY A 44 -11.00 34.48 2.26
N GLY A 45 -11.09 35.30 1.25
CA GLY A 45 -11.93 35.01 0.09
C GLY A 45 -11.10 34.47 -1.04
N GLY A 46 -11.74 33.79 -2.00
CA GLY A 46 -11.08 33.28 -3.18
C GLY A 46 -10.78 31.78 -3.13
N THR A 47 -10.09 31.31 -4.14
CA THR A 47 -9.80 29.88 -4.39
C THR A 47 -8.32 29.61 -4.29
N GLN A 48 -7.94 28.48 -3.76
CA GLN A 48 -6.60 27.92 -3.88
C GLN A 48 -6.63 26.78 -4.90
N ARG A 49 -5.71 26.82 -5.85
CA ARG A 49 -5.50 25.74 -6.80
C ARG A 49 -4.34 24.88 -6.33
N TRP A 50 -4.60 23.60 -6.12
CA TRP A 50 -3.61 22.60 -5.82
C TRP A 50 -3.47 21.65 -6.99
N VAL A 51 -2.23 21.34 -7.35
CA VAL A 51 -1.90 20.33 -8.37
C VAL A 51 -1.17 19.19 -7.68
N ALA A 52 -1.71 17.99 -7.82
CA ALA A 52 -1.09 16.78 -7.32
C ALA A 52 -0.53 15.96 -8.49
N HIS A 53 0.78 15.77 -8.51
CA HIS A 53 1.46 14.86 -9.41
C HIS A 53 1.58 13.51 -8.73
N LEU A 54 0.83 12.52 -9.19
CA LEU A 54 0.74 11.21 -8.55
C LEU A 54 1.40 10.14 -9.42
N ILE A 55 2.18 9.29 -8.77
CA ILE A 55 2.48 7.96 -9.24
C ILE A 55 1.42 7.06 -8.61
N PRO A 56 0.43 6.58 -9.38
CA PRO A 56 -0.77 5.92 -8.83
C PRO A 56 -0.46 4.57 -8.17
N MET A 57 0.65 3.95 -8.52
CA MET A 57 1.17 2.76 -7.83
C MET A 57 2.63 2.98 -7.44
N SER A 58 2.94 2.78 -6.17
CA SER A 58 4.31 2.62 -5.70
C SER A 58 4.71 1.15 -5.70
N ALA A 59 6.02 0.87 -5.59
CA ALA A 59 6.48 -0.48 -5.38
C ALA A 59 5.81 -1.08 -4.13
N PRO A 60 5.31 -2.33 -4.19
CA PRO A 60 4.76 -3.01 -3.04
C PRO A 60 5.76 -3.07 -1.89
N GLN A 61 5.29 -3.00 -0.66
CA GLN A 61 6.13 -3.12 0.51
C GLN A 61 5.56 -4.17 1.46
N ILE A 62 6.39 -5.15 1.82
CA ILE A 62 6.03 -6.11 2.86
C ILE A 62 6.07 -5.38 4.21
N ILE A 63 4.99 -5.49 4.96
CA ILE A 63 4.86 -4.85 6.27
C ILE A 63 5.88 -5.48 7.21
N THR A 64 6.57 -4.65 7.99
CA THR A 64 7.51 -5.10 9.02
C THR A 64 6.89 -4.88 10.40
N THR A 65 6.94 -5.91 11.23
CA THR A 65 6.49 -5.89 12.63
C THR A 65 7.69 -5.94 13.58
N GLY A 66 7.45 -5.85 14.87
CA GLY A 66 8.50 -6.02 15.88
C GLY A 66 9.17 -7.40 15.86
N THR A 67 8.55 -8.41 15.25
CA THR A 67 9.05 -9.79 15.13
C THR A 67 9.65 -10.08 13.75
N GLY A 68 9.65 -9.11 12.83
CA GLY A 68 10.16 -9.26 11.47
C GLY A 68 9.11 -8.99 10.39
N PRO A 69 9.32 -9.47 9.16
CA PRO A 69 8.34 -9.35 8.09
C PRO A 69 7.00 -9.96 8.46
N ALA A 70 5.90 -9.28 8.12
CA ALA A 70 4.55 -9.76 8.38
C ALA A 70 4.17 -10.92 7.45
N VAL A 71 4.71 -12.08 7.73
CA VAL A 71 4.41 -13.36 7.09
C VAL A 71 3.91 -14.32 8.14
N SER A 72 2.79 -14.97 7.89
CA SER A 72 2.16 -15.92 8.82
C SER A 72 1.86 -17.25 8.14
N HIS A 73 1.83 -18.31 8.94
CA HIS A 73 1.27 -19.60 8.53
C HIS A 73 -0.22 -19.44 8.26
N SER A 74 -0.69 -19.79 7.05
CA SER A 74 -2.12 -19.61 6.72
C SER A 74 -3.03 -20.54 7.51
N SER A 75 -2.50 -21.59 8.13
CA SER A 75 -3.27 -22.57 8.90
C SER A 75 -3.75 -22.04 10.26
N ASP A 76 -2.98 -21.17 10.91
CA ASP A 76 -3.26 -20.71 12.26
C ASP A 76 -2.93 -19.20 12.48
N PHE A 77 -2.51 -18.51 11.42
CA PHE A 77 -2.08 -17.11 11.42
C PHE A 77 -0.95 -16.77 12.39
N SER A 78 -0.24 -17.79 12.91
CA SER A 78 0.94 -17.52 13.72
C SER A 78 2.07 -16.95 12.84
N PRO A 79 2.89 -16.01 13.36
CA PRO A 79 3.96 -15.40 12.57
C PRO A 79 5.06 -16.42 12.24
N VAL A 80 5.62 -16.31 11.04
CA VAL A 80 6.82 -17.03 10.66
C VAL A 80 8.02 -16.39 11.36
N THR A 81 8.72 -17.19 12.16
CA THR A 81 9.88 -16.75 12.96
C THR A 81 10.99 -17.79 12.90
N SER A 82 12.15 -17.49 13.49
CA SER A 82 13.22 -18.48 13.61
C SER A 82 12.86 -19.68 14.51
N SER A 83 11.95 -19.48 15.46
CA SER A 83 11.44 -20.57 16.33
C SER A 83 10.27 -21.34 15.72
N LYS A 84 9.57 -20.75 14.77
CA LYS A 84 8.49 -21.36 13.97
C LYS A 84 8.71 -21.01 12.51
N PRO A 85 9.67 -21.68 11.84
CA PRO A 85 9.99 -21.38 10.44
C PRO A 85 8.95 -21.94 9.47
N ALA A 86 8.84 -21.35 8.30
CA ALA A 86 7.99 -21.83 7.22
C ALA A 86 8.49 -23.17 6.67
N ALA A 87 7.57 -24.03 6.23
CA ALA A 87 7.91 -25.27 5.57
C ALA A 87 7.83 -25.17 4.03
N ALA A 88 8.66 -25.93 3.32
CA ALA A 88 8.51 -26.08 1.88
C ALA A 88 7.13 -26.69 1.53
N GLY A 89 6.44 -26.13 0.51
CA GLY A 89 5.09 -26.53 0.11
C GLY A 89 3.96 -25.94 0.95
N GLU A 90 4.25 -25.26 2.06
CA GLU A 90 3.27 -24.64 2.93
C GLU A 90 2.60 -23.43 2.28
N VAL A 91 1.34 -23.17 2.66
CA VAL A 91 0.65 -21.93 2.31
C VAL A 91 0.90 -20.88 3.38
N LEU A 92 1.39 -19.73 2.95
CA LEU A 92 1.68 -18.58 3.79
C LEU A 92 0.81 -17.39 3.44
N SER A 93 0.50 -16.57 4.44
CA SER A 93 -0.17 -15.28 4.31
C SER A 93 0.87 -14.17 4.47
N LEU A 94 1.02 -13.36 3.44
CA LEU A 94 1.94 -12.23 3.39
C LEU A 94 1.14 -10.93 3.49
N PHE A 95 1.52 -10.03 4.39
CA PHE A 95 0.86 -8.75 4.56
C PHE A 95 1.72 -7.64 3.96
N VAL A 96 1.10 -6.87 3.05
CA VAL A 96 1.81 -5.90 2.20
C VAL A 96 1.00 -4.62 2.03
N THR A 97 1.65 -3.57 1.56
CA THR A 97 1.01 -2.32 1.09
C THR A 97 1.33 -2.11 -0.39
N GLY A 98 0.56 -1.23 -1.06
CA GLY A 98 0.90 -0.79 -2.42
C GLY A 98 0.55 -1.78 -3.53
N LEU A 99 -0.47 -2.65 -3.38
CA LEU A 99 -0.90 -3.56 -4.44
C LEU A 99 -1.87 -2.93 -5.45
N GLY A 100 -2.30 -1.68 -5.20
CA GLY A 100 -3.16 -0.95 -6.13
C GLY A 100 -4.66 -1.18 -5.91
N PRO A 101 -5.50 -0.89 -6.94
CA PRO A 101 -6.95 -0.93 -6.82
C PRO A 101 -7.49 -2.35 -6.68
N THR A 102 -8.70 -2.44 -6.13
CA THR A 102 -9.43 -3.71 -5.92
C THR A 102 -10.73 -3.76 -6.72
N VAL A 103 -11.29 -4.95 -6.84
CA VAL A 103 -12.64 -5.21 -7.36
C VAL A 103 -13.39 -6.08 -6.34
N PRO A 104 -14.52 -5.62 -5.79
CA PRO A 104 -15.09 -4.26 -5.97
C PRO A 104 -14.14 -3.14 -5.51
N ALA A 105 -14.28 -1.97 -6.14
CA ALA A 105 -13.54 -0.79 -5.73
C ALA A 105 -13.98 -0.34 -4.33
N VAL A 106 -13.02 0.16 -3.55
CA VAL A 106 -13.27 0.74 -2.23
C VAL A 106 -13.03 2.24 -2.32
N ASP A 107 -13.97 3.04 -1.81
CA ASP A 107 -13.86 4.48 -1.83
C ASP A 107 -12.66 4.97 -1.02
N PRO A 108 -12.02 6.08 -1.42
CA PRO A 108 -10.91 6.66 -0.70
C PRO A 108 -11.22 6.93 0.78
N GLY A 109 -10.34 6.45 1.67
CA GLY A 109 -10.50 6.63 3.11
C GLY A 109 -11.42 5.61 3.80
N GLN A 110 -12.00 4.68 3.05
CA GLN A 110 -12.79 3.60 3.62
C GLN A 110 -11.94 2.34 3.85
N PRO A 111 -12.18 1.61 4.95
CA PRO A 111 -11.51 0.34 5.18
C PRO A 111 -12.01 -0.73 4.20
N PHE A 112 -11.15 -1.68 3.86
CA PHE A 112 -11.56 -2.82 3.05
C PHE A 112 -12.68 -3.61 3.74
N PRO A 113 -13.76 -3.95 3.01
CA PRO A 113 -14.84 -4.75 3.56
C PRO A 113 -14.43 -6.22 3.74
N SER A 114 -15.07 -6.89 4.69
CA SER A 114 -14.93 -8.35 4.84
C SER A 114 -15.79 -9.12 3.82
N SER A 115 -16.87 -8.50 3.33
CA SER A 115 -17.78 -9.08 2.34
C SER A 115 -18.48 -7.97 1.54
N PRO A 116 -18.46 -8.03 0.19
CA PRO A 116 -17.63 -8.93 -0.60
C PRO A 116 -16.13 -8.62 -0.42
N ALA A 117 -15.26 -9.62 -0.56
CA ALA A 117 -13.82 -9.41 -0.47
C ALA A 117 -13.34 -8.48 -1.58
N ALA A 118 -12.51 -7.51 -1.23
CA ALA A 118 -11.90 -6.54 -2.15
C ALA A 118 -10.69 -7.20 -2.85
N ILE A 119 -10.90 -7.87 -3.97
CA ILE A 119 -9.86 -8.62 -4.70
C ILE A 119 -8.93 -7.64 -5.40
N VAL A 120 -7.61 -7.83 -5.28
CA VAL A 120 -6.61 -7.00 -5.98
C VAL A 120 -6.76 -7.16 -7.49
N ASN A 121 -6.87 -6.04 -8.20
CA ASN A 121 -7.07 -6.03 -9.65
C ASN A 121 -5.76 -6.02 -10.46
N SER A 122 -4.61 -5.84 -9.80
CA SER A 122 -3.29 -5.88 -10.45
C SER A 122 -2.78 -7.31 -10.53
N PRO A 123 -2.00 -7.67 -11.58
CA PRO A 123 -1.24 -8.91 -11.59
C PRO A 123 -0.25 -8.93 -10.42
N ILE A 124 -0.32 -9.97 -9.59
CA ILE A 124 0.53 -10.15 -8.42
C ILE A 124 1.48 -11.33 -8.68
N GLU A 125 2.75 -11.12 -8.40
CA GLU A 125 3.78 -12.16 -8.40
C GLU A 125 4.48 -12.18 -7.04
N VAL A 126 4.71 -13.37 -6.51
CA VAL A 126 5.57 -13.60 -5.35
C VAL A 126 6.77 -14.42 -5.81
N LYS A 127 7.98 -13.97 -5.47
CA LYS A 127 9.21 -14.72 -5.70
C LYS A 127 9.81 -15.18 -4.39
N VAL A 128 10.24 -16.43 -4.36
CA VAL A 128 11.01 -17.04 -3.26
C VAL A 128 12.38 -17.38 -3.79
N ASN A 129 13.44 -16.77 -3.23
CA ASN A 129 14.81 -16.93 -3.72
C ASN A 129 14.95 -16.69 -5.24
N GLY A 130 14.18 -15.71 -5.77
CA GLY A 130 14.16 -15.36 -7.19
C GLY A 130 13.27 -16.24 -8.08
N ASN A 131 12.73 -17.35 -7.57
CA ASN A 131 11.82 -18.23 -8.31
C ASN A 131 10.36 -17.87 -8.03
N SER A 132 9.52 -17.86 -9.06
CA SER A 132 8.09 -17.58 -8.92
C SER A 132 7.40 -18.63 -8.05
N ALA A 133 6.60 -18.17 -7.09
CA ALA A 133 5.75 -18.98 -6.23
C ALA A 133 4.30 -18.93 -6.69
N GLU A 134 3.52 -19.97 -6.40
CA GLU A 134 2.09 -20.00 -6.69
C GLU A 134 1.36 -18.99 -5.80
N VAL A 135 0.74 -17.96 -6.40
CA VAL A 135 -0.15 -17.02 -5.71
C VAL A 135 -1.57 -17.57 -5.74
N LEU A 136 -2.14 -17.82 -4.56
CA LEU A 136 -3.48 -18.38 -4.38
C LEU A 136 -4.55 -17.30 -4.33
N GLY A 137 -4.20 -16.07 -3.97
CA GLY A 137 -5.09 -14.93 -3.92
C GLY A 137 -4.45 -13.71 -3.31
N ALA A 138 -4.98 -12.53 -3.66
CA ALA A 138 -4.57 -11.25 -3.10
C ALA A 138 -5.82 -10.39 -2.88
N VAL A 139 -6.01 -9.92 -1.66
CA VAL A 139 -7.20 -9.15 -1.26
C VAL A 139 -6.80 -7.98 -0.37
N GLY A 140 -7.59 -6.90 -0.39
CA GLY A 140 -7.53 -5.89 0.65
C GLY A 140 -7.84 -6.52 2.01
N PHE A 141 -6.98 -6.31 3.00
CA PHE A 141 -7.17 -6.89 4.32
C PHE A 141 -8.35 -6.22 5.03
N PRO A 142 -9.40 -6.97 5.43
CA PRO A 142 -10.60 -6.40 6.03
C PRO A 142 -10.29 -5.49 7.22
N GLY A 143 -10.88 -4.30 7.22
CA GLY A 143 -10.67 -3.28 8.25
C GLY A 143 -9.41 -2.42 8.07
N SER A 144 -8.50 -2.79 7.16
CA SER A 144 -7.35 -1.95 6.81
C SER A 144 -7.72 -0.90 5.76
N LEU A 145 -7.01 0.25 5.78
CA LEU A 145 -7.16 1.30 4.76
C LEU A 145 -6.21 1.10 3.58
N ASP A 146 -5.07 0.43 3.79
CA ASP A 146 -3.97 0.30 2.82
C ASP A 146 -3.20 -1.02 2.91
N GLY A 147 -3.59 -1.91 3.83
CA GLY A 147 -3.01 -3.22 3.99
C GLY A 147 -3.71 -4.28 3.14
N TYR A 148 -2.93 -5.16 2.55
CA TYR A 148 -3.40 -6.30 1.75
C TYR A 148 -2.87 -7.60 2.30
N GLN A 149 -3.60 -8.68 2.04
CA GLN A 149 -3.15 -10.05 2.28
C GLN A 149 -2.93 -10.76 0.95
N VAL A 150 -1.75 -11.36 0.79
CA VAL A 150 -1.43 -12.23 -0.34
C VAL A 150 -1.18 -13.63 0.19
N ASN A 151 -1.97 -14.59 -0.27
CA ASN A 151 -1.76 -15.99 0.05
C ASN A 151 -0.94 -16.64 -1.08
N PHE A 152 0.15 -17.28 -0.72
CA PHE A 152 1.03 -17.95 -1.68
C PHE A 152 1.53 -19.28 -1.12
N ARG A 153 1.94 -20.16 -2.01
CA ARG A 153 2.54 -21.44 -1.63
C ARG A 153 4.07 -21.35 -1.70
N MET A 154 4.73 -21.71 -0.60
CA MET A 154 6.19 -21.86 -0.58
C MET A 154 6.60 -22.94 -1.60
N PRO A 155 7.54 -22.68 -2.52
CA PRO A 155 7.98 -23.69 -3.47
C PRO A 155 8.51 -24.93 -2.75
N PRO A 156 8.16 -26.14 -3.21
CA PRO A 156 8.50 -27.38 -2.52
C PRO A 156 10.00 -27.68 -2.46
N GLY A 157 10.82 -27.03 -3.29
CA GLY A 157 12.27 -27.17 -3.28
C GLY A 157 13.01 -26.07 -2.49
N THR A 158 12.31 -25.27 -1.68
CA THR A 158 12.94 -24.19 -0.91
C THR A 158 13.90 -24.78 0.13
N ALA A 159 15.16 -24.35 0.07
CA ALA A 159 16.18 -24.82 1.00
C ALA A 159 15.96 -24.29 2.42
N LYS A 160 16.37 -25.08 3.41
CA LYS A 160 16.38 -24.67 4.83
C LYS A 160 17.30 -23.48 5.06
N GLY A 161 16.94 -22.65 6.02
CA GLY A 161 17.70 -21.46 6.41
C GLY A 161 16.90 -20.17 6.21
N VAL A 162 17.47 -19.19 5.54
CA VAL A 162 16.78 -17.93 5.22
C VAL A 162 16.42 -17.92 3.74
N ALA A 163 15.13 -17.79 3.45
CA ALA A 163 14.64 -17.56 2.09
C ALA A 163 14.25 -16.09 1.91
N THR A 164 14.54 -15.52 0.75
CA THR A 164 14.11 -14.18 0.38
C THR A 164 12.72 -14.24 -0.25
N ILE A 165 11.80 -13.38 0.22
CA ILE A 165 10.46 -13.18 -0.35
C ILE A 165 10.41 -11.80 -0.99
N GLN A 166 9.96 -11.74 -2.24
CA GLN A 166 9.70 -10.48 -2.94
C GLN A 166 8.31 -10.52 -3.56
N VAL A 167 7.55 -9.45 -3.38
CA VAL A 167 6.24 -9.28 -4.02
C VAL A 167 6.34 -8.22 -5.11
N SER A 168 5.65 -8.47 -6.23
CA SER A 168 5.48 -7.49 -7.31
C SER A 168 4.00 -7.30 -7.57
N ALA A 169 3.60 -6.08 -7.93
CA ALA A 169 2.27 -5.76 -8.39
C ALA A 169 2.38 -4.95 -9.68
N ALA A 170 1.59 -5.30 -10.70
CA ALA A 170 1.65 -4.68 -12.03
C ALA A 170 3.11 -4.55 -12.55
N TRP A 171 3.91 -5.61 -12.37
CA TRP A 171 5.33 -5.71 -12.76
C TRP A 171 6.30 -4.81 -12.01
N ILE A 172 5.82 -4.03 -11.02
CA ILE A 172 6.67 -3.22 -10.14
C ILE A 172 7.10 -4.08 -8.96
N ALA A 173 8.37 -4.38 -8.85
CA ALA A 173 8.92 -5.19 -7.78
C ALA A 173 9.11 -4.38 -6.49
N GLY A 174 8.68 -4.95 -5.37
CA GLY A 174 8.95 -4.44 -4.03
C GLY A 174 10.33 -4.84 -3.52
N THR A 175 10.66 -4.38 -2.32
CA THR A 175 11.89 -4.80 -1.63
C THR A 175 11.75 -6.23 -1.14
N ALA A 176 12.78 -7.04 -1.36
CA ALA A 176 12.82 -8.40 -0.84
C ALA A 176 13.11 -8.41 0.67
N VAL A 177 12.50 -9.35 1.38
CA VAL A 177 12.70 -9.58 2.83
C VAL A 177 13.11 -11.03 3.08
N GLY A 178 13.82 -11.29 4.16
CA GLY A 178 14.21 -12.65 4.58
C GLY A 178 13.21 -13.25 5.57
N ILE A 179 12.87 -14.51 5.39
CA ILE A 179 12.11 -15.31 6.36
C ILE A 179 12.83 -16.62 6.68
N ALA A 180 12.56 -17.18 7.86
CA ALA A 180 13.11 -18.47 8.25
C ALA A 180 12.35 -19.63 7.58
N VAL A 181 13.08 -20.65 7.10
CA VAL A 181 12.55 -21.88 6.46
C VAL A 181 13.20 -23.11 7.07
N GLN A 182 12.41 -24.18 7.34
CA GLN A 182 12.83 -25.47 7.88
C GLN A 182 12.93 -26.57 6.83
#